data_c648568b0644cb51fd6e91cedf003353
#
_entry.id   c648568b0644cb51fd6e91cedf003353
#
_cell.length_a   1.000
_cell.length_b   1.000
_cell.length_c   1.000
_cell.angle_alpha   90.00
_cell.angle_beta   90.00
_cell.angle_gamma   90.00
#
_symmetry.space_group_name_H-M   'P 1'
#
loop_
_entity.id
_entity.type
_entity.pdbx_description
1 polymer ?
#
loop_
_entity_poly.entity_id
_entity_poly.type
_entity_poly.pdbx_seq_one_letter_code
_entity_poly.pdbx_strand_id
1 'polypeptide(L)'
;KTELNGPMEITALTGNVSTMDGKTYLHIHINLCDEKMNVKGGHLNECRISATAEITIRTVNGKVERFYDKDGVGLNLYQFPGNEGYKKLLKNLIDVIKEDHAKLGFRKEKIRLYYPLSSLNHFFGTSDDADQMQERLNHLPVVITEKLGEVVATHKAERFCFHIPEEGSEYVHNNMKENEFIKSLIELLQKHGCKMEDILNLFHKYSDNIITENMDNGEFDILIRFEDKPDDPYYYCFKDEGCHIIYHRFLKEDYEDFGF
;
A
#
# COMPACT_ATOMS: atom_id res chain seq x y z
N LYS A 1 -26.35 20.92 18.99
CA LYS A 1 -27.12 19.81 19.63
C LYS A 1 -28.55 20.27 19.81
N THR A 2 -29.50 19.41 19.43
CA THR A 2 -30.94 19.64 19.63
C THR A 2 -31.45 18.62 20.65
N GLU A 3 -32.14 19.08 21.66
CA GLU A 3 -32.81 18.22 22.63
C GLU A 3 -34.28 18.09 22.24
N LEU A 4 -34.79 16.87 22.21
CA LEU A 4 -36.18 16.56 21.92
C LEU A 4 -36.81 16.01 23.19
N ASN A 5 -37.92 16.59 23.59
CA ASN A 5 -38.66 16.23 24.78
C ASN A 5 -40.09 15.76 24.44
N GLY A 6 -40.64 14.86 25.25
CA GLY A 6 -41.96 14.28 25.07
C GLY A 6 -41.92 12.82 24.64
N PRO A 7 -43.10 12.18 24.59
CA PRO A 7 -43.19 10.80 24.11
C PRO A 7 -42.84 10.71 22.63
N MET A 8 -41.98 9.77 22.29
CA MET A 8 -41.55 9.53 20.91
C MET A 8 -41.34 8.05 20.70
N GLU A 9 -41.66 7.57 19.53
CA GLU A 9 -41.40 6.21 19.08
C GLU A 9 -40.13 6.17 18.21
N ILE A 10 -39.28 5.19 18.47
CA ILE A 10 -38.10 4.95 17.61
C ILE A 10 -38.57 4.20 16.37
N THR A 11 -38.59 4.88 15.23
CA THR A 11 -38.98 4.28 13.94
C THR A 11 -37.79 3.65 13.21
N ALA A 12 -36.57 4.12 13.47
CA ALA A 12 -35.34 3.49 13.00
C ALA A 12 -34.15 3.89 13.89
N LEU A 13 -33.24 2.96 14.09
CA LEU A 13 -31.96 3.19 14.74
C LEU A 13 -30.91 2.36 13.99
N THR A 14 -29.93 3.01 13.43
CA THR A 14 -28.85 2.37 12.70
C THR A 14 -27.51 2.96 13.09
N GLY A 15 -26.48 2.15 13.05
CA GLY A 15 -25.14 2.65 13.36
C GLY A 15 -24.10 1.54 13.45
N ASN A 16 -22.99 1.91 14.02
CA ASN A 16 -21.88 0.99 14.22
C ASN A 16 -21.14 1.31 15.51
N VAL A 17 -20.46 0.29 16.01
CA VAL A 17 -19.56 0.36 17.14
C VAL A 17 -18.15 0.12 16.62
N SER A 18 -17.25 1.03 16.93
CA SER A 18 -15.84 0.99 16.54
C SER A 18 -14.97 1.45 17.70
N THR A 19 -13.69 1.69 17.46
CA THR A 19 -12.78 2.30 18.44
C THR A 19 -12.20 3.59 17.89
N MET A 20 -11.88 4.52 18.77
CA MET A 20 -11.15 5.73 18.49
C MET A 20 -10.27 6.07 19.71
N ASP A 21 -8.96 6.24 19.50
CA ASP A 21 -7.99 6.47 20.57
C ASP A 21 -8.07 5.40 21.69
N GLY A 22 -8.28 4.13 21.29
CA GLY A 22 -8.42 3.00 22.21
C GLY A 22 -9.72 2.93 23.00
N LYS A 23 -10.68 3.84 22.76
CA LYS A 23 -11.99 3.89 23.42
C LYS A 23 -13.11 3.48 22.48
N THR A 24 -14.19 2.93 23.03
CA THR A 24 -15.39 2.62 22.27
C THR A 24 -15.96 3.88 21.64
N TYR A 25 -16.20 3.85 20.33
CA TYR A 25 -16.80 4.91 19.56
C TYR A 25 -18.11 4.43 18.93
N LEU A 26 -19.21 5.12 19.26
CA LEU A 26 -20.53 4.87 18.73
C LEU A 26 -20.84 5.90 17.64
N HIS A 27 -21.22 5.42 16.46
CA HIS A 27 -21.76 6.26 15.41
C HIS A 27 -23.16 5.77 15.07
N ILE A 28 -24.15 6.44 15.63
CA ILE A 28 -25.55 6.01 15.59
C ILE A 28 -26.41 7.15 15.06
N HIS A 29 -27.30 6.84 14.16
CA HIS A 29 -28.38 7.70 13.70
C HIS A 29 -29.73 7.15 14.16
N ILE A 30 -30.64 8.03 14.53
CA ILE A 30 -31.97 7.69 15.03
C ILE A 30 -33.01 8.48 14.28
N ASN A 31 -34.16 7.84 13.99
CA ASN A 31 -35.37 8.50 13.58
C ASN A 31 -36.46 8.30 14.66
N LEU A 32 -37.07 9.40 15.05
CA LEU A 32 -38.07 9.46 16.11
C LEU A 32 -39.37 10.03 15.54
N CYS A 33 -40.51 9.44 15.91
CA CYS A 33 -41.83 9.91 15.54
C CYS A 33 -42.55 10.44 16.78
N ASP A 34 -43.10 11.63 16.71
CA ASP A 34 -43.92 12.21 17.79
C ASP A 34 -45.41 11.77 17.67
N GLU A 35 -46.22 12.15 18.63
CA GLU A 35 -47.69 11.85 18.69
C GLU A 35 -48.48 12.40 17.50
N LYS A 36 -47.91 13.37 16.77
CA LYS A 36 -48.50 13.99 15.58
C LYS A 36 -47.97 13.38 14.28
N MET A 37 -47.27 12.26 14.38
CA MET A 37 -46.67 11.56 13.25
C MET A 37 -45.56 12.38 12.53
N ASN A 38 -44.98 13.39 13.19
CA ASN A 38 -43.83 14.09 12.64
C ASN A 38 -42.57 13.29 12.94
N VAL A 39 -41.77 13.03 11.89
CA VAL A 39 -40.51 12.32 12.02
C VAL A 39 -39.35 13.31 12.09
N LYS A 40 -38.49 13.11 13.08
CA LYS A 40 -37.23 13.83 13.24
C LYS A 40 -36.10 12.83 13.30
N GLY A 41 -34.98 13.12 12.61
CA GLY A 41 -33.83 12.21 12.57
C GLY A 41 -32.54 12.95 12.62
N GLY A 42 -31.49 12.23 13.01
CA GLY A 42 -30.14 12.76 13.06
C GLY A 42 -29.18 11.89 13.86
N HIS A 43 -28.02 12.47 14.12
CA HIS A 43 -26.96 11.82 14.89
C HIS A 43 -27.37 11.72 16.36
N LEU A 44 -27.36 10.51 16.90
CA LEU A 44 -27.68 10.25 18.29
C LEU A 44 -26.47 10.46 19.19
N ASN A 45 -26.53 11.43 20.11
CA ASN A 45 -25.51 11.59 21.13
C ASN A 45 -25.91 10.87 22.43
N GLU A 46 -27.16 10.99 22.84
CA GLU A 46 -27.70 10.43 24.07
C GLU A 46 -29.22 10.30 23.95
N CYS A 47 -29.78 9.23 24.47
CA CYS A 47 -31.23 9.12 24.66
C CYS A 47 -31.57 8.30 25.92
N ARG A 48 -32.76 8.53 26.46
CA ARG A 48 -33.31 7.74 27.57
C ARG A 48 -34.48 6.94 27.03
N ILE A 49 -34.41 5.63 27.21
CA ILE A 49 -35.55 4.74 26.92
C ILE A 49 -36.51 4.79 28.09
N SER A 50 -37.78 5.16 27.83
CA SER A 50 -38.80 5.28 28.85
C SER A 50 -39.61 4.00 29.07
N ALA A 51 -39.69 3.14 28.07
CA ALA A 51 -40.40 1.87 28.12
C ALA A 51 -39.47 0.71 27.81
N THR A 52 -39.30 0.37 26.51
CA THR A 52 -38.48 -0.75 26.07
C THR A 52 -37.82 -0.43 24.73
N ALA A 53 -36.68 -1.05 24.47
CA ALA A 53 -36.03 -1.05 23.18
C ALA A 53 -35.39 -2.42 22.92
N GLU A 54 -35.64 -2.96 21.75
CA GLU A 54 -35.01 -4.17 21.27
C GLU A 54 -33.89 -3.77 20.27
N ILE A 55 -32.69 -4.18 20.57
CA ILE A 55 -31.49 -3.81 19.75
C ILE A 55 -30.81 -5.08 19.25
N THR A 56 -30.68 -5.18 17.93
CA THR A 56 -29.90 -6.26 17.32
C THR A 56 -28.49 -5.75 16.99
N ILE A 57 -27.49 -6.42 17.53
CA ILE A 57 -26.07 -6.14 17.24
C ILE A 57 -25.49 -7.33 16.50
N ARG A 58 -24.90 -7.07 15.32
CA ARG A 58 -24.16 -8.08 14.57
C ARG A 58 -22.67 -7.78 14.71
N THR A 59 -21.92 -8.76 15.18
CA THR A 59 -20.46 -8.68 15.20
C THR A 59 -19.89 -8.95 13.81
N VAL A 60 -18.81 -8.27 13.49
CA VAL A 60 -17.99 -8.52 12.29
C VAL A 60 -16.58 -8.90 12.74
N ASN A 61 -15.94 -9.80 12.00
CA ASN A 61 -14.55 -10.14 12.27
C ASN A 61 -13.65 -8.97 11.85
N GLY A 62 -12.74 -8.61 12.75
CA GLY A 62 -11.78 -7.54 12.53
C GLY A 62 -11.87 -6.41 13.54
N LYS A 63 -10.81 -5.62 13.59
CA LYS A 63 -10.73 -4.42 14.42
C LYS A 63 -10.90 -3.21 13.53
N VAL A 64 -11.85 -2.35 13.85
CA VAL A 64 -12.10 -1.11 13.12
C VAL A 64 -11.85 0.07 14.04
N GLU A 65 -10.87 0.88 13.68
CA GLU A 65 -10.54 2.11 14.37
C GLU A 65 -10.99 3.33 13.57
N ARG A 66 -11.08 4.46 14.24
CA ARG A 66 -11.36 5.76 13.63
C ARG A 66 -10.24 6.74 13.95
N PHE A 67 -10.04 7.68 13.04
CA PHE A 67 -9.19 8.84 13.21
C PHE A 67 -9.93 10.10 12.78
N TYR A 68 -9.54 11.23 13.36
CA TYR A 68 -10.08 12.53 12.92
C TYR A 68 -9.32 13.02 11.68
N ASP A 69 -10.02 13.11 10.56
CA ASP A 69 -9.46 13.60 9.30
C ASP A 69 -9.43 15.14 9.29
N LYS A 70 -8.39 15.69 9.89
CA LYS A 70 -8.25 17.15 10.07
C LYS A 70 -8.05 17.91 8.76
N ASP A 71 -7.32 17.32 7.84
CA ASP A 71 -6.86 17.99 6.60
C ASP A 71 -7.78 17.73 5.39
N GLY A 72 -8.75 16.84 5.53
CA GLY A 72 -9.74 16.51 4.50
C GLY A 72 -11.15 16.98 4.86
N VAL A 73 -12.00 16.04 5.28
CA VAL A 73 -13.45 16.32 5.48
C VAL A 73 -13.81 16.77 6.88
N GLY A 74 -12.89 16.79 7.84
CA GLY A 74 -13.14 17.17 9.23
C GLY A 74 -14.07 16.21 10.00
N LEU A 75 -14.06 14.93 9.67
CA LEU A 75 -14.90 13.90 10.28
C LEU A 75 -14.05 12.76 10.87
N ASN A 76 -14.66 11.98 11.77
CA ASN A 76 -14.07 10.77 12.31
C ASN A 76 -14.27 9.61 11.32
N LEU A 77 -13.29 9.43 10.43
CA LEU A 77 -13.31 8.39 9.39
C LEU A 77 -12.84 7.04 9.93
N TYR A 78 -13.23 5.97 9.25
CA TYR A 78 -12.67 4.65 9.53
C TYR A 78 -11.19 4.57 9.14
N GLN A 79 -10.42 4.00 10.04
CA GLN A 79 -9.08 3.53 9.76
C GLN A 79 -9.10 2.00 9.77
N PHE A 80 -8.90 1.41 8.62
CA PHE A 80 -8.81 -0.04 8.52
C PHE A 80 -7.35 -0.44 8.74
N PRO A 81 -7.05 -1.26 9.79
CA PRO A 81 -5.73 -1.84 9.97
C PRO A 81 -5.38 -2.67 8.73
N GLY A 82 -4.22 -2.44 8.16
CA GLY A 82 -3.78 -3.15 6.95
C GLY A 82 -3.77 -2.33 5.66
N ASN A 83 -4.41 -1.16 5.60
CA ASN A 83 -4.38 -0.31 4.40
C ASN A 83 -2.97 0.22 4.08
N GLU A 84 -2.13 0.42 5.09
CA GLU A 84 -0.75 0.89 4.89
C GLU A 84 0.11 -0.16 4.17
N GLY A 85 -0.04 -1.44 4.51
CA GLY A 85 0.62 -2.54 3.81
C GLY A 85 0.23 -2.59 2.32
N TYR A 86 -1.06 -2.43 2.02
CA TYR A 86 -1.53 -2.38 0.64
C TYR A 86 -1.08 -1.12 -0.11
N LYS A 87 -0.92 0.02 0.56
CA LYS A 87 -0.34 1.24 -0.04
C LYS A 87 1.14 1.04 -0.38
N LYS A 88 1.91 0.42 0.54
CA LYS A 88 3.31 0.07 0.30
C LYS A 88 3.43 -0.91 -0.88
N LEU A 89 2.61 -1.96 -0.87
CA LEU A 89 2.55 -2.93 -1.96
C LEU A 89 2.21 -2.25 -3.29
N LEU A 90 1.16 -1.42 -3.34
CA LEU A 90 0.76 -0.68 -4.54
C LEU A 90 1.89 0.22 -5.06
N LYS A 91 2.53 0.98 -4.18
CA LYS A 91 3.67 1.84 -4.55
C LYS A 91 4.78 1.00 -5.19
N ASN A 92 5.14 -0.12 -4.56
CA ASN A 92 6.18 -1.00 -5.07
C ASN A 92 5.80 -1.65 -6.40
N LEU A 93 4.57 -2.18 -6.54
CA LEU A 93 4.08 -2.73 -7.81
C LEU A 93 4.19 -1.70 -8.95
N ILE A 94 3.77 -0.46 -8.72
CA ILE A 94 3.86 0.63 -9.69
C ILE A 94 5.32 0.91 -10.05
N ASP A 95 6.22 0.99 -9.09
CA ASP A 95 7.64 1.27 -9.32
C ASP A 95 8.33 0.16 -10.13
N VAL A 96 7.99 -1.10 -9.85
CA VAL A 96 8.53 -2.25 -10.61
C VAL A 96 7.98 -2.27 -12.04
N ILE A 97 6.68 -1.96 -12.23
CA ILE A 97 6.08 -1.86 -13.57
C ILE A 97 6.75 -0.76 -14.39
N LYS A 98 7.00 0.42 -13.81
CA LYS A 98 7.72 1.52 -14.48
C LYS A 98 9.12 1.10 -14.92
N GLU A 99 9.83 0.42 -14.03
CA GLU A 99 11.18 -0.06 -14.35
C GLU A 99 11.15 -1.10 -15.47
N ASP A 100 10.18 -2.03 -15.45
CA ASP A 100 10.03 -3.03 -16.52
C ASP A 100 9.76 -2.36 -17.88
N HIS A 101 8.89 -1.35 -17.91
CA HIS A 101 8.64 -0.55 -19.11
C HIS A 101 9.90 0.19 -19.60
N ALA A 102 10.66 0.77 -18.68
CA ALA A 102 11.90 1.47 -19.03
C ALA A 102 12.97 0.52 -19.56
N LYS A 103 13.14 -0.67 -18.94
CA LYS A 103 14.09 -1.69 -19.38
C LYS A 103 13.78 -2.22 -20.78
N LEU A 104 12.51 -2.36 -21.11
CA LEU A 104 12.07 -2.90 -22.41
C LEU A 104 11.98 -1.82 -23.49
N GLY A 105 11.77 -0.56 -23.11
CA GLY A 105 11.48 0.53 -24.03
C GLY A 105 10.05 0.49 -24.62
N PHE A 106 9.19 -0.38 -24.10
CA PHE A 106 7.78 -0.47 -24.50
C PHE A 106 6.91 -0.99 -23.37
N ARG A 107 5.60 -0.76 -23.45
CA ARG A 107 4.61 -1.23 -22.49
C ARG A 107 4.27 -2.71 -22.76
N LYS A 108 4.38 -3.56 -21.74
CA LYS A 108 3.84 -4.91 -21.77
C LYS A 108 2.32 -4.90 -21.52
N GLU A 109 1.58 -5.71 -22.25
CA GLU A 109 0.14 -5.89 -22.03
C GLU A 109 -0.16 -6.61 -20.72
N LYS A 110 0.63 -7.61 -20.37
CA LYS A 110 0.45 -8.42 -19.15
C LYS A 110 1.76 -8.55 -18.44
N ILE A 111 1.76 -8.30 -17.14
CA ILE A 111 2.95 -8.31 -16.29
C ILE A 111 2.80 -9.36 -15.20
N ARG A 112 3.89 -10.06 -14.91
CA ARG A 112 4.00 -10.97 -13.77
C ARG A 112 5.13 -10.49 -12.89
N LEU A 113 4.80 -10.17 -11.64
CA LEU A 113 5.76 -9.74 -10.64
C LEU A 113 5.86 -10.79 -9.54
N TYR A 114 7.07 -11.09 -9.12
CA TYR A 114 7.34 -12.14 -8.15
C TYR A 114 7.88 -11.54 -6.86
N TYR A 115 7.32 -11.97 -5.74
CA TYR A 115 7.71 -11.55 -4.41
C TYR A 115 7.91 -12.77 -3.51
N PRO A 116 8.96 -12.82 -2.68
CA PRO A 116 9.05 -13.77 -1.59
C PRO A 116 8.03 -13.42 -0.49
N LEU A 117 7.64 -14.39 0.30
CA LEU A 117 6.73 -14.20 1.45
C LEU A 117 7.28 -13.18 2.45
N SER A 118 8.59 -13.16 2.67
CA SER A 118 9.27 -12.19 3.55
C SER A 118 9.01 -10.75 3.17
N SER A 119 9.15 -10.39 1.88
CA SER A 119 8.85 -9.05 1.38
C SER A 119 7.41 -8.66 1.61
N LEU A 120 6.46 -9.58 1.40
CA LEU A 120 5.04 -9.31 1.64
C LEU A 120 4.77 -9.11 3.14
N ASN A 121 5.31 -9.97 3.99
CA ASN A 121 5.22 -9.82 5.44
C ASN A 121 5.77 -8.45 5.89
N HIS A 122 6.86 -8.01 5.27
CA HIS A 122 7.43 -6.71 5.55
C HIS A 122 6.47 -5.56 5.16
N PHE A 123 5.87 -5.58 3.95
CA PHE A 123 4.89 -4.56 3.56
C PHE A 123 3.71 -4.47 4.52
N PHE A 124 3.24 -5.62 5.03
CA PHE A 124 2.09 -5.69 5.92
C PHE A 124 2.44 -5.56 7.40
N GLY A 125 3.72 -5.66 7.77
CA GLY A 125 4.16 -5.71 9.17
C GLY A 125 3.63 -6.96 9.88
N THR A 126 3.63 -8.11 9.20
CA THR A 126 3.10 -9.39 9.70
C THR A 126 4.15 -10.49 9.68
N SER A 127 3.78 -11.64 10.24
CA SER A 127 4.53 -12.88 10.15
C SER A 127 3.61 -14.01 9.66
N ASP A 128 2.83 -13.70 8.62
CA ASP A 128 1.89 -14.62 8.01
C ASP A 128 2.66 -15.78 7.36
N ASP A 129 2.11 -17.00 7.40
CA ASP A 129 2.53 -18.08 6.52
C ASP A 129 1.98 -17.88 5.09
N ALA A 130 2.34 -18.77 4.17
CA ALA A 130 1.96 -18.63 2.76
C ALA A 130 0.44 -18.66 2.54
N ASP A 131 -0.28 -19.51 3.28
CA ASP A 131 -1.74 -19.64 3.14
C ASP A 131 -2.45 -18.43 3.72
N GLN A 132 -2.01 -17.92 4.88
CA GLN A 132 -2.53 -16.69 5.49
C GLN A 132 -2.29 -15.47 4.60
N MET A 133 -1.11 -15.37 4.01
CA MET A 133 -0.79 -14.30 3.07
C MET A 133 -1.65 -14.41 1.80
N GLN A 134 -1.87 -15.62 1.27
CA GLN A 134 -2.75 -15.83 0.11
C GLN A 134 -4.18 -15.41 0.41
N GLU A 135 -4.71 -15.74 1.60
CA GLU A 135 -6.05 -15.31 2.01
C GLU A 135 -6.16 -13.78 2.07
N ARG A 136 -5.12 -13.11 2.59
CA ARG A 136 -5.03 -11.64 2.59
C ARG A 136 -5.04 -11.05 1.19
N LEU A 137 -4.35 -11.67 0.23
CA LEU A 137 -4.22 -11.20 -1.14
C LEU A 137 -5.40 -11.58 -2.04
N ASN A 138 -6.25 -12.52 -1.65
CA ASN A 138 -7.47 -12.88 -2.39
C ASN A 138 -8.49 -11.73 -2.45
N HIS A 139 -8.39 -10.76 -1.53
CA HIS A 139 -9.30 -9.62 -1.42
C HIS A 139 -8.52 -8.30 -1.43
N LEU A 140 -7.93 -7.98 -2.58
CA LEU A 140 -7.21 -6.72 -2.74
C LEU A 140 -8.17 -5.53 -2.63
N PRO A 141 -7.79 -4.48 -1.87
CA PRO A 141 -8.65 -3.32 -1.68
C PRO A 141 -8.78 -2.49 -2.96
N VAL A 142 -9.86 -1.73 -3.02
CA VAL A 142 -10.21 -0.84 -4.13
C VAL A 142 -9.06 0.07 -4.55
N VAL A 143 -8.23 0.54 -3.62
CA VAL A 143 -7.06 1.37 -3.92
C VAL A 143 -6.05 0.71 -4.88
N ILE A 144 -5.99 -0.62 -4.90
CA ILE A 144 -5.17 -1.38 -5.86
C ILE A 144 -5.95 -1.62 -7.14
N THR A 145 -7.19 -2.12 -7.03
CA THR A 145 -7.98 -2.54 -8.21
C THR A 145 -8.42 -1.38 -9.09
N GLU A 146 -8.65 -0.19 -8.54
CA GLU A 146 -8.94 1.02 -9.32
C GLU A 146 -7.76 1.47 -10.21
N LYS A 147 -6.52 1.19 -9.79
CA LYS A 147 -5.32 1.61 -10.50
C LYS A 147 -4.73 0.51 -11.38
N LEU A 148 -4.72 -0.71 -10.88
CA LEU A 148 -4.05 -1.83 -11.53
C LEU A 148 -5.01 -2.86 -12.14
N GLY A 149 -6.32 -2.60 -12.10
CA GLY A 149 -7.33 -3.54 -12.58
C GLY A 149 -7.47 -4.76 -11.65
N GLU A 150 -8.01 -5.84 -12.18
CA GLU A 150 -8.24 -7.07 -11.44
C GLU A 150 -6.92 -7.87 -11.28
N VAL A 151 -6.10 -7.44 -10.33
CA VAL A 151 -4.84 -8.10 -10.01
C VAL A 151 -5.12 -9.41 -9.29
N VAL A 152 -4.51 -10.50 -9.77
CA VAL A 152 -4.61 -11.82 -9.15
C VAL A 152 -3.27 -12.22 -8.57
N ALA A 153 -3.24 -12.56 -7.28
CA ALA A 153 -2.07 -13.12 -6.62
C ALA A 153 -2.19 -14.65 -6.53
N THR A 154 -1.13 -15.36 -6.86
CA THR A 154 -0.99 -16.80 -6.71
C THR A 154 0.34 -17.13 -6.06
N HIS A 155 0.48 -18.26 -5.37
CA HIS A 155 1.76 -18.63 -4.80
C HIS A 155 2.15 -20.09 -5.09
N LYS A 156 3.44 -20.35 -5.01
CA LYS A 156 4.03 -21.68 -4.97
C LYS A 156 5.09 -21.69 -3.87
N ALA A 157 4.84 -22.47 -2.80
CA ALA A 157 5.59 -22.37 -1.55
C ALA A 157 5.58 -20.89 -1.07
N GLU A 158 6.73 -20.33 -0.72
CA GLU A 158 6.88 -18.96 -0.21
C GLU A 158 7.08 -17.91 -1.31
N ARG A 159 6.86 -18.25 -2.57
CA ARG A 159 7.00 -17.32 -3.69
C ARG A 159 5.64 -16.97 -4.28
N PHE A 160 5.29 -15.71 -4.25
CA PHE A 160 4.05 -15.15 -4.78
C PHE A 160 4.25 -14.56 -6.17
N CYS A 161 3.22 -14.67 -7.01
CA CYS A 161 3.18 -14.09 -8.34
C CYS A 161 1.93 -13.20 -8.45
N PHE A 162 2.15 -11.92 -8.70
CA PHE A 162 1.09 -10.97 -9.02
C PHE A 162 0.91 -10.90 -10.54
N HIS A 163 -0.28 -11.24 -11.00
CA HIS A 163 -0.68 -11.11 -12.39
C HIS A 163 -1.37 -9.75 -12.57
N ILE A 164 -0.67 -8.82 -13.21
CA ILE A 164 -1.18 -7.48 -13.50
C ILE A 164 -1.83 -7.52 -14.89
N PRO A 165 -3.12 -7.19 -15.01
CA PRO A 165 -3.81 -7.16 -16.30
C PRO A 165 -3.37 -5.96 -17.14
N GLU A 166 -3.81 -5.93 -18.39
CA GLU A 166 -3.45 -4.89 -19.36
C GLU A 166 -3.83 -3.48 -18.87
N GLU A 167 -5.01 -3.34 -18.27
CA GLU A 167 -5.50 -2.07 -17.72
C GLU A 167 -4.54 -1.47 -16.69
N GLY A 168 -3.95 -2.31 -15.83
CA GLY A 168 -2.98 -1.89 -14.82
C GLY A 168 -1.66 -1.43 -15.45
N SER A 169 -1.18 -2.16 -16.44
CA SER A 169 0.00 -1.78 -17.21
C SER A 169 -0.21 -0.45 -17.95
N GLU A 170 -1.37 -0.29 -18.56
CA GLU A 170 -1.76 0.93 -19.28
C GLU A 170 -1.93 2.13 -18.33
N TYR A 171 -2.57 1.91 -17.17
CA TYR A 171 -2.71 2.95 -16.16
C TYR A 171 -1.36 3.51 -15.72
N VAL A 172 -0.39 2.63 -15.43
CA VAL A 172 0.95 3.05 -15.01
C VAL A 172 1.66 3.80 -16.14
N HIS A 173 1.56 3.32 -17.37
CA HIS A 173 2.17 3.97 -18.54
C HIS A 173 1.63 5.39 -18.76
N ASN A 174 0.30 5.57 -18.68
CA ASN A 174 -0.36 6.82 -19.04
C ASN A 174 -0.41 7.85 -17.90
N ASN A 175 -0.45 7.41 -16.64
CA ASN A 175 -0.77 8.29 -15.51
C ASN A 175 0.38 8.52 -14.53
N MET A 176 1.43 7.71 -14.59
CA MET A 176 2.53 7.81 -13.62
C MET A 176 3.75 8.46 -14.27
N LYS A 177 4.28 9.48 -13.61
CA LYS A 177 5.56 10.06 -14.03
C LYS A 177 6.65 9.00 -13.99
N GLU A 178 7.49 8.97 -15.02
CA GLU A 178 8.69 8.16 -15.03
C GLU A 178 9.60 8.54 -13.86
N ASN A 179 10.29 7.55 -13.31
CA ASN A 179 11.38 7.82 -12.37
C ASN A 179 12.61 8.23 -13.21
N GLU A 180 12.89 9.53 -13.25
CA GLU A 180 13.98 10.10 -14.05
C GLU A 180 15.34 9.48 -13.75
N PHE A 181 15.60 9.14 -12.49
CA PHE A 181 16.84 8.46 -12.11
C PHE A 181 16.90 7.05 -12.71
N ILE A 182 15.86 6.24 -12.51
CA ILE A 182 15.80 4.86 -13.03
C ILE A 182 15.88 4.85 -14.55
N LYS A 183 15.19 5.77 -15.23
CA LYS A 183 15.26 5.93 -16.67
C LYS A 183 16.70 6.22 -17.12
N SER A 184 17.34 7.21 -16.49
CA SER A 184 18.73 7.58 -16.80
C SER A 184 19.71 6.42 -16.52
N LEU A 185 19.49 5.67 -15.46
CA LEU A 185 20.30 4.50 -15.12
C LEU A 185 20.16 3.40 -16.18
N ILE A 186 18.95 3.08 -16.59
CA ILE A 186 18.68 2.06 -17.62
C ILE A 186 19.27 2.49 -18.97
N GLU A 187 19.08 3.75 -19.37
CA GLU A 187 19.68 4.29 -20.58
C GLU A 187 21.21 4.25 -20.56
N LEU A 188 21.82 4.47 -19.38
CA LEU A 188 23.26 4.37 -19.20
C LEU A 188 23.75 2.93 -19.32
N LEU A 189 23.09 1.98 -18.64
CA LEU A 189 23.42 0.56 -18.65
C LEU A 189 23.27 -0.09 -20.05
N GLN A 190 22.40 0.46 -20.89
CA GLN A 190 22.21 0.01 -22.28
C GLN A 190 23.31 0.51 -23.23
N LYS A 191 24.13 1.48 -22.82
CA LYS A 191 25.22 1.98 -23.65
C LYS A 191 26.36 0.97 -23.68
N HIS A 192 26.87 0.73 -24.88
CA HIS A 192 28.05 -0.12 -25.04
C HIS A 192 29.27 0.53 -24.36
N GLY A 193 29.97 -0.22 -23.53
CA GLY A 193 31.15 0.24 -22.82
C GLY A 193 30.87 1.11 -21.59
N CYS A 194 29.65 1.04 -21.02
CA CYS A 194 29.34 1.62 -19.72
C CYS A 194 30.29 1.06 -18.66
N LYS A 195 30.86 1.95 -17.85
CA LYS A 195 31.78 1.63 -16.75
C LYS A 195 31.16 1.95 -15.41
N MET A 196 31.67 1.34 -14.35
CA MET A 196 31.24 1.61 -12.98
C MET A 196 31.36 3.09 -12.61
N GLU A 197 32.40 3.77 -13.12
CA GLU A 197 32.58 5.20 -12.92
C GLU A 197 31.42 6.04 -13.49
N ASP A 198 30.88 5.65 -14.64
CA ASP A 198 29.72 6.34 -15.25
C ASP A 198 28.49 6.20 -14.37
N ILE A 199 28.32 5.02 -13.75
CA ILE A 199 27.23 4.76 -12.81
C ILE A 199 27.37 5.63 -11.57
N LEU A 200 28.54 5.66 -10.94
CA LEU A 200 28.81 6.51 -9.78
C LEU A 200 28.55 7.99 -10.09
N ASN A 201 29.02 8.46 -11.25
CA ASN A 201 28.78 9.83 -11.70
C ASN A 201 27.28 10.12 -11.87
N LEU A 202 26.50 9.14 -12.35
CA LEU A 202 25.05 9.28 -12.45
C LEU A 202 24.42 9.40 -11.06
N PHE A 203 24.79 8.57 -10.09
CA PHE A 203 24.28 8.67 -8.72
C PHE A 203 24.60 10.04 -8.11
N HIS A 204 25.84 10.52 -8.26
CA HIS A 204 26.24 11.86 -7.79
C HIS A 204 25.51 13.01 -8.47
N LYS A 205 25.05 12.84 -9.72
CA LYS A 205 24.19 13.84 -10.38
C LYS A 205 22.83 14.00 -9.67
N TYR A 206 22.36 12.96 -9.01
CA TYR A 206 21.03 12.95 -8.35
C TYR A 206 21.11 13.16 -6.83
N SER A 207 22.26 12.95 -6.20
CA SER A 207 22.52 13.22 -4.78
C SER A 207 24.00 13.32 -4.48
N ASP A 208 24.35 14.28 -3.61
CA ASP A 208 25.70 14.39 -3.05
C ASP A 208 25.93 13.38 -1.91
N ASN A 209 24.84 12.81 -1.36
CA ASN A 209 24.87 11.89 -0.22
C ASN A 209 24.54 10.46 -0.66
N ILE A 210 25.50 9.80 -1.28
CA ILE A 210 25.42 8.37 -1.60
C ILE A 210 26.38 7.58 -0.71
N ILE A 211 25.97 6.36 -0.38
CA ILE A 211 26.83 5.37 0.27
C ILE A 211 27.15 4.30 -0.74
N THR A 212 28.43 3.93 -0.78
CA THR A 212 28.94 2.83 -1.62
C THR A 212 29.61 1.80 -0.72
N GLU A 213 29.27 0.54 -0.91
CA GLU A 213 29.84 -0.59 -0.18
C GLU A 213 30.36 -1.62 -1.17
N ASN A 214 31.63 -2.03 -1.01
CA ASN A 214 32.17 -3.13 -1.79
C ASN A 214 31.57 -4.44 -1.28
N MET A 215 31.11 -5.27 -2.20
CA MET A 215 30.52 -6.56 -1.90
C MET A 215 31.51 -7.66 -2.25
N ASP A 216 31.72 -8.58 -1.31
CA ASP A 216 32.61 -9.75 -1.50
C ASP A 216 31.80 -11.05 -1.43
N ASN A 217 30.63 -11.04 -2.08
CA ASN A 217 29.74 -12.21 -2.08
C ASN A 217 29.77 -13.00 -3.40
N GLY A 218 30.55 -12.56 -4.38
CA GLY A 218 30.70 -13.19 -5.69
C GLY A 218 29.52 -12.97 -6.64
N GLU A 219 28.39 -12.41 -6.16
CA GLU A 219 27.21 -12.11 -6.96
C GLU A 219 27.21 -10.67 -7.47
N PHE A 220 27.64 -9.72 -6.64
CA PHE A 220 27.78 -8.31 -6.99
C PHE A 220 29.11 -7.77 -6.46
N ASP A 221 29.65 -6.73 -7.12
CA ASP A 221 30.90 -6.09 -6.76
C ASP A 221 30.69 -4.87 -5.87
N ILE A 222 29.61 -4.14 -6.07
CA ILE A 222 29.31 -2.91 -5.35
C ILE A 222 27.81 -2.74 -5.10
N LEU A 223 27.50 -2.24 -3.91
CA LEU A 223 26.18 -1.74 -3.53
C LEU A 223 26.25 -0.22 -3.43
N ILE A 224 25.23 0.46 -4.01
CA ILE A 224 25.06 1.91 -3.92
C ILE A 224 23.68 2.20 -3.36
N ARG A 225 23.59 3.19 -2.47
CA ARG A 225 22.31 3.68 -1.92
C ARG A 225 22.33 5.17 -1.71
N PHE A 226 21.13 5.78 -1.80
CA PHE A 226 20.95 7.17 -1.39
C PHE A 226 20.72 7.25 0.12
N GLU A 227 21.40 8.21 0.77
CA GLU A 227 21.24 8.48 2.21
C GLU A 227 20.17 9.55 2.45
N ASP A 228 20.07 10.53 1.57
CA ASP A 228 19.22 11.70 1.67
C ASP A 228 17.86 11.56 0.98
N LYS A 229 17.52 10.37 0.47
CA LYS A 229 16.26 10.09 -0.22
C LYS A 229 15.43 9.07 0.55
N PRO A 230 14.65 9.51 1.55
CA PRO A 230 13.83 8.58 2.36
C PRO A 230 12.73 7.89 1.54
N ASP A 231 12.34 8.47 0.39
CA ASP A 231 11.35 7.89 -0.52
C ASP A 231 11.92 6.84 -1.48
N ASP A 232 13.26 6.66 -1.49
CA ASP A 232 13.93 5.60 -2.25
C ASP A 232 14.26 4.42 -1.33
N PRO A 233 13.45 3.35 -1.35
CA PRO A 233 13.61 2.22 -0.45
C PRO A 233 14.56 1.15 -0.99
N TYR A 234 15.48 1.48 -1.92
CA TYR A 234 16.24 0.48 -2.63
C TYR A 234 17.74 0.53 -2.35
N TYR A 235 18.36 -0.65 -2.37
CA TYR A 235 19.78 -0.88 -2.58
C TYR A 235 20.00 -1.25 -4.04
N TYR A 236 21.00 -0.63 -4.66
CA TYR A 236 21.37 -0.81 -6.07
C TYR A 236 22.66 -1.58 -6.14
N CYS A 237 22.59 -2.83 -6.61
CA CYS A 237 23.72 -3.74 -6.68
C CYS A 237 24.19 -3.90 -8.12
N PHE A 238 25.50 -3.83 -8.32
CA PHE A 238 26.12 -3.88 -9.64
C PHE A 238 27.26 -4.89 -9.65
N LYS A 239 27.42 -5.56 -10.80
CA LYS A 239 28.56 -6.42 -11.11
C LYS A 239 29.14 -6.05 -12.46
N ASP A 240 30.45 -5.83 -12.51
CA ASP A 240 31.18 -5.55 -13.76
C ASP A 240 31.66 -6.86 -14.38
N GLU A 241 31.03 -7.32 -15.44
CA GLU A 241 31.44 -8.50 -16.22
C GLU A 241 32.45 -8.13 -17.36
N GLY A 242 32.98 -6.92 -17.34
CA GLY A 242 33.95 -6.41 -18.31
C GLY A 242 33.34 -5.91 -19.61
N CYS A 243 32.43 -6.62 -20.22
CA CYS A 243 31.74 -6.21 -21.45
C CYS A 243 30.37 -5.58 -21.21
N HIS A 244 29.78 -5.82 -20.04
CA HIS A 244 28.52 -5.24 -19.58
C HIS A 244 28.47 -5.21 -18.06
N ILE A 245 27.55 -4.40 -17.52
CA ILE A 245 27.31 -4.31 -16.09
C ILE A 245 25.95 -4.96 -15.81
N ILE A 246 25.95 -5.94 -14.90
CA ILE A 246 24.74 -6.52 -14.35
C ILE A 246 24.22 -5.58 -13.27
N TYR A 247 22.93 -5.35 -13.25
CA TYR A 247 22.24 -4.49 -12.32
C TYR A 247 21.07 -5.21 -11.69
N HIS A 248 20.95 -5.09 -10.37
CA HIS A 248 19.79 -5.49 -9.63
C HIS A 248 19.51 -4.48 -8.50
N ARG A 249 18.25 -4.25 -8.18
CA ARG A 249 17.89 -3.47 -6.99
C ARG A 249 17.03 -4.29 -6.05
N PHE A 250 17.33 -4.19 -4.78
CA PHE A 250 16.62 -4.84 -3.70
C PHE A 250 15.93 -3.79 -2.84
N LEU A 251 14.79 -4.12 -2.26
CA LEU A 251 14.27 -3.35 -1.14
C LEU A 251 15.29 -3.43 0.00
N LYS A 252 15.58 -2.29 0.65
CA LYS A 252 16.55 -2.21 1.76
C LYS A 252 16.25 -3.26 2.84
N GLU A 253 14.98 -3.37 3.16
CA GLU A 253 14.45 -4.26 4.17
C GLU A 253 14.65 -5.74 3.81
N ASP A 254 14.39 -6.13 2.56
CA ASP A 254 14.63 -7.50 2.10
C ASP A 254 16.13 -7.85 2.10
N TYR A 255 16.96 -6.89 1.73
CA TYR A 255 18.42 -7.06 1.70
C TYR A 255 19.00 -7.31 3.09
N GLU A 256 18.53 -6.56 4.10
CA GLU A 256 18.99 -6.69 5.49
C GLU A 256 18.57 -8.02 6.11
N ASP A 257 17.39 -8.56 5.73
CA ASP A 257 16.87 -9.84 6.23
C ASP A 257 17.59 -11.06 5.61
N PHE A 258 18.06 -10.97 4.38
CA PHE A 258 18.73 -12.09 3.69
C PHE A 258 20.23 -12.20 3.99
N GLY A 259 20.85 -11.20 4.62
CA GLY A 259 22.25 -11.26 5.07
C GLY A 259 23.27 -11.43 3.94
N PHE A 260 23.06 -10.71 2.83
CA PHE A 260 24.04 -10.66 1.75
C PHE A 260 25.27 -9.83 2.11
#